data_1ea663efd85227cc4127b629bd4b2215
#
_entry.id   1ea663efd85227cc4127b629bd4b2215
#
_cell.length_a   1.000
_cell.length_b   1.000
_cell.length_c   1.000
_cell.angle_alpha   90.00
_cell.angle_beta   90.00
_cell.angle_gamma   90.00
#
_symmetry.space_group_name_H-M   'P 1'
#
loop_
_entity.id
_entity.type
_entity.pdbx_description
1 polymer ?
#
loop_
_entity_poly.entity_id
_entity_poly.type
_entity_poly.pdbx_seq_one_letter_code
_entity_poly.pdbx_strand_id
1 'polypeptide(L)'
;MTRGEKVCAFIKAYCKIPAGAHVGQPIKLMKFQKQFILDVYDNPHGTSRAYLSVARKNGKSALIAAVVLAHLVGPEAKQNSQIISGARSRDQASLVFKLAEKMIRLSPELSKIVRIVPSQKMLIGLICNVEYKAISAESGTAHGLSPSLAILDEIGQVRGPHDAFIEAIETAQSVKVQAAAKIKKPLN
;
A
#
# COMPACT_ATOMS: atom_id res chain seq x y z
N MET A 1 14.85 -17.27 4.06
CA MET A 1 13.93 -16.34 3.34
C MET A 1 14.35 -14.92 3.67
N THR A 2 14.58 -14.12 2.63
CA THR A 2 14.83 -12.69 2.77
C THR A 2 13.58 -11.94 3.24
N ARG A 3 13.72 -10.66 3.56
CA ARG A 3 12.60 -9.82 3.96
C ARG A 3 11.54 -9.70 2.85
N GLY A 4 11.97 -9.46 1.60
CA GLY A 4 11.10 -9.41 0.42
C GLY A 4 10.45 -10.76 0.12
N GLU A 5 11.17 -11.86 0.29
CA GLU A 5 10.60 -13.21 0.12
C GLU A 5 9.48 -13.50 1.14
N LYS A 6 9.64 -13.04 2.40
CA LYS A 6 8.57 -13.17 3.41
C LYS A 6 7.32 -12.40 3.02
N VAL A 7 7.47 -11.16 2.49
CA VAL A 7 6.34 -10.37 1.97
C VAL A 7 5.67 -11.08 0.80
N CYS A 8 6.43 -11.59 -0.16
CA CYS A 8 5.88 -12.36 -1.29
C CYS A 8 5.13 -13.60 -0.83
N ALA A 9 5.69 -14.35 0.15
CA ALA A 9 5.07 -15.54 0.71
C ALA A 9 3.75 -15.21 1.43
N PHE A 10 3.72 -14.13 2.21
CA PHE A 10 2.51 -13.64 2.87
C PHE A 10 1.41 -13.31 1.85
N ILE A 11 1.74 -12.54 0.82
CA ILE A 11 0.78 -12.16 -0.24
C ILE A 11 0.20 -13.41 -0.90
N LYS A 12 1.06 -14.38 -1.28
CA LYS A 12 0.63 -15.62 -1.92
C LYS A 12 -0.28 -16.47 -1.01
N ALA A 13 0.02 -16.52 0.28
CA ALA A 13 -0.71 -17.36 1.24
C ALA A 13 -2.07 -16.78 1.63
N TYR A 14 -2.14 -15.48 1.90
CA TYR A 14 -3.28 -14.86 2.56
C TYR A 14 -4.08 -13.89 1.70
N CYS A 15 -3.47 -13.28 0.68
CA CYS A 15 -4.17 -12.30 -0.15
C CYS A 15 -4.89 -12.98 -1.32
N LYS A 16 -6.16 -12.60 -1.51
CA LYS A 16 -6.99 -13.08 -2.61
C LYS A 16 -7.24 -11.97 -3.62
N ILE A 17 -7.50 -12.32 -4.87
CA ILE A 17 -7.86 -11.35 -5.92
C ILE A 17 -9.18 -10.67 -5.52
N PRO A 18 -9.19 -9.33 -5.34
CA PRO A 18 -10.35 -8.64 -4.75
C PRO A 18 -11.43 -8.26 -5.76
N ALA A 19 -11.14 -8.31 -7.07
CA ALA A 19 -12.06 -7.87 -8.12
C ALA A 19 -11.75 -8.53 -9.48
N GLY A 20 -12.74 -8.61 -10.35
CA GLY A 20 -12.62 -9.17 -11.71
C GLY A 20 -12.99 -10.64 -11.80
N ALA A 21 -12.68 -11.27 -12.94
CA ALA A 21 -13.09 -12.64 -13.25
C ALA A 21 -12.51 -13.72 -12.32
N HIS A 22 -11.42 -13.40 -11.61
CA HIS A 22 -10.70 -14.34 -10.75
C HIS A 22 -10.82 -14.04 -9.25
N VAL A 23 -11.90 -13.33 -8.86
CA VAL A 23 -12.16 -13.00 -7.44
C VAL A 23 -12.09 -14.24 -6.57
N GLY A 24 -11.42 -14.12 -5.41
CA GLY A 24 -11.27 -15.19 -4.42
C GLY A 24 -10.11 -16.14 -4.69
N GLN A 25 -9.51 -16.14 -5.87
CA GLN A 25 -8.30 -16.92 -6.12
C GLN A 25 -7.08 -16.30 -5.43
N PRO A 26 -6.08 -17.09 -5.02
CA PRO A 26 -4.83 -16.56 -4.48
C PRO A 26 -4.13 -15.62 -5.46
N ILE A 27 -3.57 -14.53 -4.95
CA ILE A 27 -2.77 -13.61 -5.77
C ILE A 27 -1.51 -14.34 -6.25
N LYS A 28 -1.33 -14.37 -7.57
CA LYS A 28 -0.09 -14.81 -8.22
C LYS A 28 0.67 -13.57 -8.66
N LEU A 29 1.76 -13.24 -7.95
CA LEU A 29 2.60 -12.11 -8.30
C LEU A 29 3.23 -12.29 -9.68
N MET A 30 3.07 -11.30 -10.55
CA MET A 30 3.79 -11.22 -11.82
C MET A 30 5.29 -11.00 -11.57
N LYS A 31 6.14 -11.33 -12.54
CA LYS A 31 7.59 -11.20 -12.39
C LYS A 31 8.02 -9.80 -11.92
N PHE A 32 7.51 -8.75 -12.56
CA PHE A 32 7.83 -7.37 -12.19
C PHE A 32 7.32 -6.97 -10.79
N GLN A 33 6.16 -7.49 -10.36
CA GLN A 33 5.63 -7.25 -9.02
C GLN A 33 6.51 -7.90 -7.94
N LYS A 34 6.91 -9.15 -8.18
CA LYS A 34 7.85 -9.84 -7.29
C LYS A 34 9.19 -9.11 -7.24
N GLN A 35 9.74 -8.72 -8.39
CA GLN A 35 11.00 -7.98 -8.45
C GLN A 35 10.91 -6.65 -7.69
N PHE A 36 9.84 -5.87 -7.89
CA PHE A 36 9.61 -4.64 -7.15
C PHE A 36 9.62 -4.86 -5.62
N ILE A 37 8.95 -5.91 -5.13
CA ILE A 37 8.95 -6.24 -3.70
C ILE A 37 10.38 -6.56 -3.23
N LEU A 38 11.11 -7.39 -3.96
CA LEU A 38 12.50 -7.74 -3.59
C LEU A 38 13.40 -6.50 -3.58
N ASP A 39 13.33 -5.65 -4.59
CA ASP A 39 14.12 -4.42 -4.68
C ASP A 39 13.83 -3.44 -3.52
N VAL A 40 12.58 -3.37 -3.09
CA VAL A 40 12.17 -2.51 -1.97
C VAL A 40 12.63 -3.05 -0.62
N TYR A 41 12.45 -4.33 -0.38
CA TYR A 41 12.64 -4.91 0.96
C TYR A 41 14.01 -5.54 1.18
N ASP A 42 14.68 -5.95 0.13
CA ASP A 42 16.00 -6.62 0.21
C ASP A 42 17.16 -5.69 -0.17
N ASN A 43 16.89 -4.40 -0.35
CA ASN A 43 17.93 -3.39 -0.58
C ASN A 43 18.88 -3.31 0.64
N PRO A 44 20.19 -3.61 0.46
CA PRO A 44 21.15 -3.63 1.56
C PRO A 44 21.35 -2.25 2.23
N HIS A 45 21.08 -1.17 1.50
CA HIS A 45 21.17 0.20 2.02
C HIS A 45 19.85 0.71 2.63
N GLY A 46 18.82 -0.15 2.67
CA GLY A 46 17.46 0.25 3.01
C GLY A 46 16.78 1.07 1.91
N THR A 47 15.47 1.05 1.88
CA THR A 47 14.67 1.81 0.92
C THR A 47 13.83 2.85 1.64
N SER A 48 14.15 4.12 1.42
CA SER A 48 13.35 5.24 1.96
C SER A 48 12.22 5.64 1.02
N ARG A 49 12.40 5.47 -0.30
CA ARG A 49 11.41 5.78 -1.33
C ARG A 49 11.42 4.71 -2.42
N ALA A 50 10.24 4.31 -2.89
CA ALA A 50 10.09 3.42 -4.03
C ALA A 50 9.00 3.94 -4.96
N TYR A 51 9.25 3.85 -6.27
CA TYR A 51 8.32 4.30 -7.31
C TYR A 51 7.92 3.12 -8.18
N LEU A 52 6.61 2.83 -8.23
CA LEU A 52 6.06 1.82 -9.11
C LEU A 52 5.29 2.49 -10.25
N SER A 53 5.88 2.50 -11.42
CA SER A 53 5.27 3.02 -12.64
C SER A 53 4.96 1.86 -13.59
N VAL A 54 3.68 1.58 -13.80
CA VAL A 54 3.21 0.50 -14.68
C VAL A 54 1.97 0.95 -15.45
N ALA A 55 1.75 0.34 -16.61
CA ALA A 55 0.55 0.61 -17.40
C ALA A 55 -0.72 0.29 -16.61
N ARG A 56 -1.84 0.92 -17.00
CA ARG A 56 -3.15 0.63 -16.40
C ARG A 56 -3.50 -0.86 -16.55
N LYS A 57 -4.31 -1.37 -15.61
CA LYS A 57 -4.80 -2.78 -15.57
C LYS A 57 -3.73 -3.83 -15.26
N ASN A 58 -2.53 -3.45 -14.83
CA ASN A 58 -1.48 -4.39 -14.40
C ASN A 58 -1.50 -4.70 -12.89
N GLY A 59 -2.64 -4.54 -12.22
CA GLY A 59 -2.81 -4.93 -10.84
C GLY A 59 -2.07 -4.07 -9.80
N LYS A 60 -1.62 -2.85 -10.16
CA LYS A 60 -0.89 -1.93 -9.25
C LYS A 60 -1.62 -1.74 -7.92
N SER A 61 -2.89 -1.32 -7.96
CA SER A 61 -3.65 -1.00 -6.74
C SER A 61 -3.91 -2.23 -5.87
N ALA A 62 -4.13 -3.41 -6.49
CA ALA A 62 -4.25 -4.66 -5.75
C ALA A 62 -2.92 -5.08 -5.11
N LEU A 63 -1.79 -4.90 -5.79
CA LEU A 63 -0.46 -5.12 -5.22
C LEU A 63 -0.23 -4.22 -4.01
N ILE A 64 -0.54 -2.93 -4.12
CA ILE A 64 -0.39 -1.96 -3.03
C ILE A 64 -1.30 -2.33 -1.84
N ALA A 65 -2.54 -2.74 -2.07
CA ALA A 65 -3.42 -3.21 -1.02
C ALA A 65 -2.84 -4.46 -0.30
N ALA A 66 -2.25 -5.39 -1.04
CA ALA A 66 -1.58 -6.55 -0.45
C ALA A 66 -0.33 -6.17 0.35
N VAL A 67 0.44 -5.17 -0.10
CA VAL A 67 1.57 -4.60 0.67
C VAL A 67 1.09 -3.94 1.96
N VAL A 68 -0.02 -3.19 1.93
CA VAL A 68 -0.65 -2.66 3.16
C VAL A 68 -0.95 -3.79 4.15
N LEU A 69 -1.53 -4.90 3.69
CA LEU A 69 -1.84 -6.04 4.56
C LEU A 69 -0.58 -6.70 5.14
N ALA A 70 0.51 -6.76 4.36
CA ALA A 70 1.80 -7.26 4.84
C ALA A 70 2.40 -6.39 5.97
N HIS A 71 2.15 -5.08 5.95
CA HIS A 71 2.53 -4.16 7.03
C HIS A 71 1.52 -4.10 8.18
N LEU A 72 0.26 -4.43 7.92
CA LEU A 72 -0.81 -4.36 8.92
C LEU A 72 -0.76 -5.57 9.88
N VAL A 73 -0.62 -6.77 9.32
CA VAL A 73 -0.68 -8.05 10.07
C VAL A 73 0.32 -9.09 9.58
N GLY A 74 1.18 -8.76 8.63
CA GLY A 74 2.16 -9.67 8.03
C GLY A 74 3.58 -9.46 8.55
N PRO A 75 4.60 -9.88 7.78
CA PRO A 75 6.01 -9.87 8.21
C PRO A 75 6.59 -8.47 8.45
N GLU A 76 5.95 -7.42 7.97
CA GLU A 76 6.37 -6.03 8.12
C GLU A 76 5.60 -5.26 9.20
N ALA A 77 4.69 -5.93 9.93
CA ALA A 77 3.92 -5.31 11.00
C ALA A 77 4.84 -4.86 12.14
N LYS A 78 4.75 -3.58 12.50
CA LYS A 78 5.49 -2.98 13.62
C LYS A 78 4.51 -2.59 14.71
N GLN A 79 4.83 -2.95 15.96
CA GLN A 79 3.99 -2.67 17.11
C GLN A 79 3.59 -1.18 17.20
N ASN A 80 2.28 -0.92 17.37
CA ASN A 80 1.70 0.41 17.53
C ASN A 80 2.06 1.40 16.41
N SER A 81 2.21 0.91 15.18
CA SER A 81 2.57 1.74 14.03
C SER A 81 1.36 2.17 13.23
N GLN A 82 1.57 3.21 12.41
CA GLN A 82 0.57 3.73 11.50
C GLN A 82 0.98 3.51 10.05
N ILE A 83 0.00 3.21 9.21
CA ILE A 83 0.12 3.14 7.76
C ILE A 83 -0.88 4.12 7.17
N ILE A 84 -0.48 4.91 6.21
CA ILE A 84 -1.40 5.79 5.48
C ILE A 84 -1.35 5.52 3.98
N SER A 85 -2.48 5.65 3.32
CA SER A 85 -2.54 5.85 1.88
C SER A 85 -3.14 7.22 1.59
N GLY A 86 -2.46 7.98 0.75
CA GLY A 86 -2.84 9.33 0.37
C GLY A 86 -3.15 9.42 -1.12
N ALA A 87 -4.17 10.21 -1.47
CA ALA A 87 -4.49 10.60 -2.83
C ALA A 87 -5.10 12.00 -2.83
N ARG A 88 -5.19 12.63 -4.01
CA ARG A 88 -5.75 13.98 -4.12
C ARG A 88 -7.23 14.03 -3.79
N SER A 89 -8.03 13.09 -4.32
CA SER A 89 -9.46 13.01 -4.05
C SER A 89 -9.80 11.91 -3.04
N ARG A 90 -10.95 12.07 -2.36
CA ARG A 90 -11.46 11.07 -1.41
C ARG A 90 -11.75 9.72 -2.06
N ASP A 91 -12.21 9.73 -3.31
CA ASP A 91 -12.53 8.50 -4.04
C ASP A 91 -11.27 7.72 -4.39
N GLN A 92 -10.22 8.40 -4.86
CA GLN A 92 -8.92 7.79 -5.13
C GLN A 92 -8.27 7.26 -3.85
N ALA A 93 -8.27 8.04 -2.75
CA ALA A 93 -7.75 7.60 -1.47
C ALA A 93 -8.44 6.34 -0.95
N SER A 94 -9.76 6.20 -1.20
CA SER A 94 -10.53 5.04 -0.76
C SER A 94 -10.28 3.77 -1.56
N LEU A 95 -9.63 3.83 -2.72
CA LEU A 95 -9.43 2.67 -3.59
C LEU A 95 -8.59 1.58 -2.92
N VAL A 96 -7.45 1.96 -2.33
CA VAL A 96 -6.57 1.01 -1.63
C VAL A 96 -7.29 0.39 -0.45
N PHE A 97 -8.02 1.19 0.34
CA PHE A 97 -8.86 0.69 1.45
C PHE A 97 -9.87 -0.34 0.98
N LYS A 98 -10.66 -0.02 -0.06
CA LYS A 98 -11.71 -0.93 -0.59
C LYS A 98 -11.13 -2.25 -1.10
N LEU A 99 -9.95 -2.21 -1.72
CA LEU A 99 -9.30 -3.44 -2.19
C LEU A 99 -8.76 -4.27 -1.03
N ALA A 100 -8.12 -3.64 -0.04
CA ALA A 100 -7.65 -4.32 1.17
C ALA A 100 -8.82 -4.92 1.97
N GLU A 101 -9.91 -4.18 2.15
CA GLU A 101 -11.15 -4.67 2.79
C GLU A 101 -11.68 -5.93 2.10
N LYS A 102 -11.77 -5.91 0.76
CA LYS A 102 -12.22 -7.09 0.00
C LYS A 102 -11.27 -8.28 0.19
N MET A 103 -9.95 -8.07 0.18
CA MET A 103 -8.97 -9.13 0.44
C MET A 103 -9.15 -9.73 1.83
N ILE A 104 -9.38 -8.89 2.86
CA ILE A 104 -9.63 -9.35 4.24
C ILE A 104 -10.89 -10.22 4.28
N ARG A 105 -11.99 -9.75 3.69
CA ARG A 105 -13.27 -10.49 3.67
C ARG A 105 -13.20 -11.81 2.92
N LEU A 106 -12.31 -11.94 1.94
CA LEU A 106 -12.08 -13.15 1.15
C LEU A 106 -11.10 -14.14 1.82
N SER A 107 -10.41 -13.74 2.89
CA SER A 107 -9.44 -14.56 3.62
C SER A 107 -9.92 -14.79 5.06
N PRO A 108 -10.35 -16.03 5.41
CA PRO A 108 -10.78 -16.34 6.77
C PRO A 108 -9.73 -16.03 7.84
N GLU A 109 -8.46 -16.21 7.51
CA GLU A 109 -7.33 -15.93 8.40
C GLU A 109 -7.21 -14.42 8.68
N LEU A 110 -7.24 -13.60 7.63
CA LEU A 110 -7.16 -12.14 7.78
C LEU A 110 -8.39 -11.57 8.49
N SER A 111 -9.58 -12.12 8.23
CA SER A 111 -10.82 -11.67 8.87
C SER A 111 -10.82 -11.83 10.38
N LYS A 112 -10.05 -12.79 10.92
CA LYS A 112 -9.94 -13.02 12.37
C LYS A 112 -9.02 -12.04 13.08
N ILE A 113 -8.06 -11.45 12.36
CA ILE A 113 -6.98 -10.64 12.93
C ILE A 113 -6.99 -9.18 12.47
N VAL A 114 -7.97 -8.79 11.64
CA VAL A 114 -8.13 -7.40 11.17
C VAL A 114 -9.54 -6.90 11.46
N ARG A 115 -9.63 -5.79 12.17
CA ARG A 115 -10.88 -5.05 12.35
C ARG A 115 -11.03 -4.00 11.24
N ILE A 116 -12.17 -4.01 10.56
CA ILE A 116 -12.52 -3.06 9.50
C ILE A 116 -13.43 -1.98 10.08
N VAL A 117 -13.10 -0.70 9.84
CA VAL A 117 -13.92 0.46 10.22
C VAL A 117 -14.27 1.25 8.96
N PRO A 118 -15.33 0.88 8.22
CA PRO A 118 -15.65 1.44 6.90
C PRO A 118 -15.95 2.94 6.92
N SER A 119 -16.61 3.43 7.97
CA SER A 119 -16.95 4.86 8.13
C SER A 119 -15.73 5.78 8.16
N GLN A 120 -14.60 5.26 8.68
CA GLN A 120 -13.34 5.98 8.78
C GLN A 120 -12.34 5.60 7.68
N LYS A 121 -12.70 4.65 6.80
CA LYS A 121 -11.78 4.03 5.82
C LYS A 121 -10.49 3.55 6.51
N MET A 122 -10.65 2.86 7.64
CA MET A 122 -9.57 2.43 8.51
C MET A 122 -9.58 0.92 8.70
N LEU A 123 -8.39 0.33 8.80
CA LEU A 123 -8.15 -1.07 9.15
C LEU A 123 -7.26 -1.11 10.39
N ILE A 124 -7.54 -2.03 11.30
CA ILE A 124 -6.76 -2.22 12.52
C ILE A 124 -6.29 -3.66 12.59
N GLY A 125 -4.97 -3.86 12.56
CA GLY A 125 -4.33 -5.15 12.78
C GLY A 125 -4.27 -5.45 14.28
N LEU A 126 -4.99 -6.49 14.72
CA LEU A 126 -5.18 -6.77 16.14
C LEU A 126 -3.93 -7.33 16.85
N ILE A 127 -3.00 -7.94 16.09
CA ILE A 127 -1.82 -8.60 16.67
C ILE A 127 -0.79 -7.58 17.16
N CYS A 128 -0.44 -6.61 16.30
CA CYS A 128 0.57 -5.61 16.59
C CYS A 128 -0.03 -4.20 16.79
N ASN A 129 -1.36 -4.09 16.91
CA ASN A 129 -2.04 -2.80 17.03
C ASN A 129 -1.59 -1.80 15.95
N VAL A 130 -1.57 -2.25 14.69
CA VAL A 130 -1.20 -1.42 13.55
C VAL A 130 -2.47 -0.79 12.98
N GLU A 131 -2.44 0.51 12.74
CA GLU A 131 -3.56 1.23 12.12
C GLU A 131 -3.23 1.63 10.69
N TYR A 132 -4.14 1.30 9.77
CA TYR A 132 -4.11 1.82 8.41
C TYR A 132 -5.27 2.80 8.22
N LYS A 133 -5.00 3.95 7.60
CA LYS A 133 -6.02 4.95 7.27
C LYS A 133 -5.82 5.51 5.87
N ALA A 134 -6.92 5.61 5.11
CA ALA A 134 -6.93 6.33 3.83
C ALA A 134 -7.24 7.81 4.07
N ILE A 135 -6.38 8.71 3.55
CA ILE A 135 -6.50 10.16 3.68
C ILE A 135 -6.49 10.83 2.31
N SER A 136 -7.09 12.01 2.19
CA SER A 136 -7.06 12.80 0.98
C SER A 136 -6.54 14.21 1.26
N ALA A 137 -5.98 14.86 0.25
CA ALA A 137 -5.55 16.26 0.33
C ALA A 137 -6.68 17.21 0.76
N GLU A 138 -7.92 16.88 0.33
CA GLU A 138 -9.12 17.66 0.67
C GLU A 138 -9.48 17.60 2.17
N SER A 139 -8.97 16.64 2.91
CA SER A 139 -9.35 16.43 4.32
C SER A 139 -8.52 17.26 5.32
N GLY A 140 -7.47 17.95 4.88
CA GLY A 140 -6.62 18.77 5.74
C GLY A 140 -5.90 18.04 6.90
N THR A 141 -5.95 16.71 6.94
CA THR A 141 -5.60 15.89 8.12
C THR A 141 -4.18 15.31 8.09
N ALA A 142 -3.28 15.85 7.28
CA ALA A 142 -1.90 15.34 7.18
C ALA A 142 -0.98 15.77 8.34
N HIS A 143 -1.42 16.71 9.18
CA HIS A 143 -0.62 17.18 10.32
C HIS A 143 -0.71 16.23 11.52
N GLY A 144 0.43 15.96 12.16
CA GLY A 144 0.53 15.13 13.36
C GLY A 144 0.60 13.61 13.10
N LEU A 145 0.75 13.18 11.84
CA LEU A 145 0.94 11.78 11.48
C LEU A 145 2.42 11.39 11.59
N SER A 146 2.69 10.15 12.03
CA SER A 146 4.02 9.54 12.02
C SER A 146 3.96 8.12 11.43
N PRO A 147 3.66 7.98 10.13
CA PRO A 147 3.45 6.68 9.54
C PRO A 147 4.76 5.93 9.33
N SER A 148 4.76 4.62 9.65
CA SER A 148 5.85 3.70 9.31
C SER A 148 5.87 3.36 7.82
N LEU A 149 4.71 3.46 7.15
CA LEU A 149 4.55 3.33 5.71
C LEU A 149 3.55 4.35 5.21
N ALA A 150 3.91 5.09 4.17
CA ALA A 150 2.95 5.89 3.43
C ALA A 150 2.95 5.52 1.95
N ILE A 151 1.77 5.45 1.41
CA ILE A 151 1.49 5.11 0.02
C ILE A 151 0.80 6.30 -0.62
N LEU A 152 1.39 6.82 -1.69
CA LEU A 152 0.82 7.92 -2.45
C LEU A 152 0.47 7.42 -3.84
N ASP A 153 -0.82 7.42 -4.18
CA ASP A 153 -1.28 7.01 -5.50
C ASP A 153 -1.43 8.23 -6.43
N GLU A 154 -1.14 8.01 -7.71
CA GLU A 154 -1.29 9.00 -8.80
C GLU A 154 -0.50 10.32 -8.61
N ILE A 155 0.68 10.28 -7.99
CA ILE A 155 1.57 11.45 -7.81
C ILE A 155 1.89 12.15 -9.15
N GLY A 156 1.89 11.43 -10.27
CA GLY A 156 2.15 12.01 -11.59
C GLY A 156 1.11 13.02 -12.08
N GLN A 157 0.01 13.22 -11.37
CA GLN A 157 -1.01 14.24 -11.64
C GLN A 157 -0.73 15.57 -10.91
N VAL A 158 0.27 15.61 -10.04
CA VAL A 158 0.69 16.83 -9.35
C VAL A 158 1.25 17.81 -10.37
N ARG A 159 0.66 19.00 -10.43
CA ARG A 159 1.13 20.11 -11.27
C ARG A 159 1.96 21.05 -10.40
N GLY A 160 3.24 21.19 -10.74
CA GLY A 160 4.17 22.09 -10.04
C GLY A 160 5.22 21.38 -9.19
N PRO A 161 6.26 22.10 -8.75
CA PRO A 161 7.39 21.55 -8.01
C PRO A 161 7.06 21.20 -6.55
N HIS A 162 6.01 21.79 -5.98
CA HIS A 162 5.62 21.63 -4.57
C HIS A 162 4.15 21.24 -4.45
N ASP A 163 3.88 20.26 -3.60
CA ASP A 163 2.55 19.86 -3.17
C ASP A 163 2.56 19.71 -1.65
N ALA A 164 1.89 20.61 -0.96
CA ALA A 164 1.89 20.68 0.50
C ALA A 164 1.40 19.39 1.17
N PHE A 165 0.49 18.65 0.52
CA PHE A 165 0.01 17.36 1.05
C PHE A 165 1.09 16.29 0.96
N ILE A 166 1.81 16.21 -0.17
CA ILE A 166 2.92 15.26 -0.34
C ILE A 166 4.04 15.61 0.62
N GLU A 167 4.41 16.89 0.72
CA GLU A 167 5.47 17.38 1.62
C GLU A 167 5.13 17.09 3.09
N ALA A 168 3.87 17.29 3.51
CA ALA A 168 3.43 16.98 4.86
C ALA A 168 3.54 15.49 5.18
N ILE A 169 3.19 14.62 4.24
CA ILE A 169 3.37 13.18 4.37
C ILE A 169 4.85 12.82 4.36
N GLU A 170 5.64 13.46 3.51
CA GLU A 170 7.07 13.21 3.38
C GLU A 170 7.85 13.59 4.63
N THR A 171 7.52 14.70 5.26
CA THR A 171 8.16 15.11 6.52
C THR A 171 7.75 14.24 7.71
N ALA A 172 6.57 13.65 7.67
CA ALA A 172 6.04 12.80 8.74
C ALA A 172 6.61 11.36 8.74
N GLN A 173 7.40 10.97 7.74
CA GLN A 173 7.77 9.56 7.52
C GLN A 173 9.17 9.13 7.94
N SER A 174 9.26 7.88 8.43
CA SER A 174 10.52 7.14 8.57
C SER A 174 10.85 6.21 7.39
N VAL A 175 9.85 5.74 6.60
CA VAL A 175 10.03 4.88 5.39
C VAL A 175 8.93 5.16 4.38
N LYS A 176 9.28 5.29 3.09
CA LYS A 176 8.35 5.70 2.02
C LYS A 176 8.26 4.68 0.89
N VAL A 177 7.04 4.30 0.50
CA VAL A 177 6.74 3.63 -0.77
C VAL A 177 5.78 4.51 -1.56
N GLN A 178 6.21 4.96 -2.72
CA GLN A 178 5.41 5.81 -3.62
C GLN A 178 5.07 5.06 -4.91
N ALA A 179 3.82 5.12 -5.36
CA ALA A 179 3.38 4.57 -6.63
C ALA A 179 3.14 5.72 -7.63
N ALA A 180 4.03 5.90 -8.59
CA ALA A 180 3.88 6.88 -9.65
C ALA A 180 3.52 6.20 -10.99
N ALA A 181 2.52 6.73 -11.70
CA ALA A 181 2.12 6.25 -13.01
C ALA A 181 2.71 7.15 -14.10
N LYS A 182 3.98 6.94 -14.48
CA LYS A 182 4.50 7.42 -15.78
C LYS A 182 5.57 6.47 -16.31
N ILE A 183 5.28 5.82 -17.41
CA ILE A 183 6.28 5.16 -18.26
C ILE A 183 6.83 6.24 -19.20
N LYS A 184 8.12 6.60 -19.09
CA LYS A 184 8.84 7.07 -20.27
C LYS A 184 9.11 5.84 -21.13
N LYS A 185 8.56 5.81 -22.36
CA LYS A 185 9.04 4.88 -23.40
C LYS A 185 10.56 5.01 -23.48
N PRO A 186 11.32 3.90 -23.58
CA PRO A 186 12.69 4.02 -24.01
C PRO A 186 12.68 4.63 -25.41
N LEU A 187 13.44 5.69 -25.60
CA LEU A 187 13.82 6.17 -26.93
C LEU A 187 14.68 5.07 -27.56
N ASN A 188 14.28 4.66 -28.77
CA ASN A 188 15.05 3.78 -29.62
C ASN A 188 16.47 4.31 -29.84
#